data_dbbf7c380050f04272536f58c7995d0e
#
_entry.id   dbbf7c380050f04272536f58c7995d0e
#
_cell.length_a   1.000
_cell.length_b   1.000
_cell.length_c   1.000
_cell.angle_alpha   90.00
_cell.angle_beta   90.00
_cell.angle_gamma   90.00
#
_symmetry.space_group_name_H-M   'P 1'
#
loop_
_entity.id
_entity.type
_entity.pdbx_description
1 polymer ?
#
loop_
_entity_poly.entity_id
_entity_poly.type
_entity_poly.pdbx_seq_one_letter_code
_entity_poly.pdbx_strand_id
1 'polypeptide(L)'
;MRRASWLAGVAVLVVVASVVVAGPASADSIRDREYWLTTYGITKAWTTTRGAGVTVAVIDTGVDGSHPDLTGTVIGGTDVSGVGAANGQKPIGSDSQHGTMVGSMLAGHGHGVGDGVIGVAPEAKLLSVSVGFGVGSSNSDDQIAQAVRWSVDHGADIINMSLTRNTLDWPTSWDDAFLYAMEHGVIVVAAAGNRGSGTTEVGAPATMPGVVVVAGVDRNGKASFDASSQGITLTVSAPSEDLVGASPGGGYYSWAGTSGATPLVAGVLALIKASHPGLSAGNIINRLTATATPAGNAIVYGSGLMNASAAVTASVAPVNANPADELKNWIRLNRRAASTSTPIPTAPLTATPAPIVAATPISPFGRVLPSVGSLRNVGVPLLVYLAFATLFFLLSRTALRAFGRARRK
;
A
#
# COMPACT_ATOMS: atom_id res chain seq x y z
N MET A 1 -0.80 -69.94 -22.53
CA MET A 1 -0.90 -68.67 -23.34
C MET A 1 -2.16 -67.80 -23.05
N ARG A 2 -3.20 -68.28 -22.38
CA ARG A 2 -4.42 -67.46 -22.11
C ARG A 2 -4.37 -66.53 -20.86
N ARG A 3 -3.39 -66.71 -19.93
CA ARG A 3 -3.26 -65.88 -18.73
C ARG A 3 -2.43 -64.58 -18.97
N ALA A 4 -1.55 -64.54 -19.99
CA ALA A 4 -0.78 -63.36 -20.29
C ALA A 4 -1.58 -62.26 -21.02
N SER A 5 -2.61 -62.64 -21.76
CA SER A 5 -3.51 -61.71 -22.52
C SER A 5 -4.46 -60.96 -21.58
N TRP A 6 -4.83 -61.49 -20.42
CA TRP A 6 -5.68 -60.83 -19.46
C TRP A 6 -4.96 -59.75 -18.64
N LEU A 7 -3.67 -59.96 -18.33
CA LEU A 7 -2.87 -58.99 -17.61
C LEU A 7 -2.51 -57.79 -18.47
N ALA A 8 -2.31 -57.99 -19.79
CA ALA A 8 -2.06 -56.88 -20.72
C ALA A 8 -3.34 -56.02 -20.93
N GLY A 9 -4.52 -56.65 -20.97
CA GLY A 9 -5.79 -55.92 -21.10
C GLY A 9 -6.12 -55.05 -19.87
N VAL A 10 -5.81 -55.57 -18.67
CA VAL A 10 -6.02 -54.81 -17.42
C VAL A 10 -5.02 -53.66 -17.30
N ALA A 11 -3.75 -53.82 -17.69
CA ALA A 11 -2.75 -52.77 -17.68
C ALA A 11 -3.09 -51.63 -18.64
N VAL A 12 -3.63 -51.94 -19.83
CA VAL A 12 -4.08 -50.91 -20.80
C VAL A 12 -5.31 -50.19 -20.29
N LEU A 13 -6.24 -50.83 -19.64
CA LEU A 13 -7.45 -50.23 -19.04
C LEU A 13 -7.09 -49.31 -17.88
N VAL A 14 -6.08 -49.64 -17.07
CA VAL A 14 -5.58 -48.80 -15.96
C VAL A 14 -4.87 -47.56 -16.48
N VAL A 15 -4.07 -47.67 -17.57
CA VAL A 15 -3.41 -46.54 -18.20
C VAL A 15 -4.42 -45.60 -18.88
N VAL A 16 -5.41 -46.12 -19.58
CA VAL A 16 -6.48 -45.31 -20.20
C VAL A 16 -7.40 -44.65 -19.15
N ALA A 17 -7.69 -45.33 -18.04
CA ALA A 17 -8.44 -44.75 -16.92
C ALA A 17 -7.64 -43.63 -16.20
N SER A 18 -6.31 -43.70 -16.18
CA SER A 18 -5.46 -42.63 -15.60
C SER A 18 -5.38 -41.35 -16.46
N VAL A 19 -5.67 -41.44 -17.75
CA VAL A 19 -5.66 -40.26 -18.65
C VAL A 19 -7.00 -39.53 -18.68
N VAL A 20 -8.10 -40.15 -18.21
CA VAL A 20 -9.45 -39.57 -18.24
C VAL A 20 -9.81 -38.81 -16.95
N VAL A 21 -8.94 -38.80 -15.93
CA VAL A 21 -9.17 -38.11 -14.64
C VAL A 21 -8.31 -36.84 -14.50
N ALA A 22 -7.76 -36.31 -15.58
CA ALA A 22 -7.34 -34.92 -15.58
C ALA A 22 -8.62 -34.08 -15.80
N GLY A 23 -9.38 -33.86 -14.75
CA GLY A 23 -10.40 -32.80 -14.72
C GLY A 23 -9.75 -31.48 -15.18
N PRO A 24 -10.52 -30.53 -15.73
CA PRO A 24 -9.96 -29.22 -16.03
C PRO A 24 -9.24 -28.73 -14.79
N ALA A 25 -7.98 -28.31 -14.94
CA ALA A 25 -7.24 -27.67 -13.87
C ALA A 25 -8.14 -26.52 -13.37
N SER A 26 -8.67 -26.67 -12.17
CA SER A 26 -9.47 -25.60 -11.54
C SER A 26 -8.52 -24.42 -11.39
N ALA A 27 -8.93 -23.25 -11.86
CA ALA A 27 -8.23 -22.00 -11.55
C ALA A 27 -7.93 -21.99 -10.06
N ASP A 28 -6.71 -21.59 -9.67
CA ASP A 28 -6.37 -21.60 -8.27
C ASP A 28 -7.24 -20.61 -7.50
N SER A 29 -7.45 -20.88 -6.23
CA SER A 29 -8.27 -20.06 -5.33
C SER A 29 -7.73 -18.62 -5.17
N ILE A 30 -6.52 -18.34 -5.64
CA ILE A 30 -5.89 -17.02 -5.57
C ILE A 30 -6.51 -16.08 -6.60
N ARG A 31 -6.61 -16.52 -7.86
CA ARG A 31 -7.22 -15.75 -8.94
C ARG A 31 -8.69 -15.42 -8.65
N ASP A 32 -9.43 -16.35 -8.07
CA ASP A 32 -10.84 -16.15 -7.70
C ASP A 32 -11.04 -15.07 -6.64
N ARG A 33 -10.01 -14.73 -5.90
CA ARG A 33 -10.04 -13.68 -4.87
C ARG A 33 -9.80 -12.27 -5.41
N GLU A 34 -9.32 -12.13 -6.63
CA GLU A 34 -9.02 -10.85 -7.27
C GLU A 34 -10.30 -10.17 -7.83
N TYR A 35 -11.30 -9.98 -6.96
CA TYR A 35 -12.62 -9.41 -7.31
C TYR A 35 -12.53 -8.05 -7.99
N TRP A 36 -11.48 -7.28 -7.71
CA TRP A 36 -11.25 -5.94 -8.27
C TRP A 36 -11.05 -5.95 -9.78
N LEU A 37 -10.53 -7.04 -10.34
CA LEU A 37 -10.28 -7.16 -11.77
C LEU A 37 -11.53 -6.93 -12.60
N THR A 38 -12.65 -7.51 -12.17
CA THR A 38 -13.94 -7.37 -12.86
C THR A 38 -14.70 -6.15 -12.37
N THR A 39 -14.78 -5.96 -11.05
CA THR A 39 -15.61 -4.91 -10.43
C THR A 39 -15.20 -3.51 -10.85
N TYR A 40 -13.90 -3.26 -11.03
CA TYR A 40 -13.35 -1.95 -11.39
C TYR A 40 -12.96 -1.84 -12.87
N GLY A 41 -13.45 -2.76 -13.70
CA GLY A 41 -13.32 -2.72 -15.17
C GLY A 41 -11.91 -2.98 -15.69
N ILE A 42 -11.03 -3.61 -14.90
CA ILE A 42 -9.63 -3.88 -15.28
C ILE A 42 -9.60 -4.90 -16.43
N THR A 43 -10.31 -6.02 -16.32
CA THR A 43 -10.41 -7.03 -17.39
C THR A 43 -10.94 -6.45 -18.70
N LYS A 44 -11.85 -5.46 -18.62
CA LYS A 44 -12.35 -4.76 -19.78
C LYS A 44 -11.30 -3.80 -20.37
N ALA A 45 -10.51 -3.12 -19.54
CA ALA A 45 -9.39 -2.28 -20.00
C ALA A 45 -8.34 -3.11 -20.76
N TRP A 46 -8.11 -4.36 -20.37
CA TRP A 46 -7.19 -5.28 -21.04
C TRP A 46 -7.55 -5.62 -22.50
N THR A 47 -8.76 -5.37 -22.93
CA THR A 47 -9.11 -5.47 -24.36
C THR A 47 -8.43 -4.39 -25.22
N THR A 48 -7.94 -3.32 -24.56
CA THR A 48 -7.21 -2.21 -25.22
C THR A 48 -5.71 -2.29 -24.93
N THR A 49 -5.32 -2.49 -23.67
CA THR A 49 -3.92 -2.54 -23.26
C THR A 49 -3.77 -3.30 -21.94
N ARG A 50 -2.60 -3.88 -21.73
CA ARG A 50 -2.18 -4.54 -20.49
C ARG A 50 -0.99 -3.83 -19.82
N GLY A 51 -0.66 -2.61 -20.28
CA GLY A 51 0.40 -1.78 -19.70
C GLY A 51 1.77 -1.92 -20.36
N ALA A 52 1.87 -2.56 -21.53
CA ALA A 52 3.14 -2.72 -22.24
C ALA A 52 3.84 -1.37 -22.52
N GLY A 53 5.15 -1.35 -22.35
CA GLY A 53 5.99 -0.17 -22.58
C GLY A 53 6.02 0.84 -21.44
N VAL A 54 5.36 0.56 -20.30
CA VAL A 54 5.38 1.39 -19.10
C VAL A 54 6.24 0.75 -18.02
N THR A 55 7.05 1.58 -17.37
CA THR A 55 7.91 1.17 -16.24
C THR A 55 7.41 1.83 -14.95
N VAL A 56 7.19 1.02 -13.90
CA VAL A 56 6.76 1.51 -12.59
C VAL A 56 7.80 1.19 -11.53
N ALA A 57 8.28 2.19 -10.82
CA ALA A 57 9.13 1.96 -9.65
C ALA A 57 8.26 1.67 -8.43
N VAL A 58 8.57 0.60 -7.73
CA VAL A 58 7.97 0.24 -6.43
C VAL A 58 8.99 0.58 -5.34
N ILE A 59 8.76 1.71 -4.67
CA ILE A 59 9.55 2.14 -3.51
C ILE A 59 8.92 1.53 -2.27
N ASP A 60 9.52 0.45 -1.76
CA ASP A 60 8.95 -0.39 -0.71
C ASP A 60 10.05 -1.21 -0.01
N THR A 61 9.71 -2.31 0.63
CA THR A 61 10.64 -3.23 1.32
C THR A 61 11.47 -4.12 0.37
N GLY A 62 11.34 -3.95 -0.94
CA GLY A 62 11.93 -4.80 -1.98
C GLY A 62 10.90 -5.77 -2.57
N VAL A 63 11.05 -6.06 -3.86
CA VAL A 63 10.17 -6.98 -4.62
C VAL A 63 10.93 -8.24 -4.97
N ASP A 64 10.46 -9.40 -4.54
CA ASP A 64 11.02 -10.70 -4.95
C ASP A 64 10.64 -11.01 -6.41
N GLY A 65 11.50 -10.59 -7.33
CA GLY A 65 11.35 -10.85 -8.77
C GLY A 65 11.51 -12.32 -9.18
N SER A 66 11.87 -13.20 -8.24
CA SER A 66 11.94 -14.65 -8.49
C SER A 66 10.61 -15.37 -8.25
N HIS A 67 9.60 -14.66 -7.64
CA HIS A 67 8.27 -15.22 -7.48
C HIS A 67 7.69 -15.63 -8.84
N PRO A 68 7.05 -16.81 -8.96
CA PRO A 68 6.51 -17.29 -10.25
C PRO A 68 5.65 -16.26 -10.98
N ASP A 69 4.82 -15.49 -10.26
CA ASP A 69 3.94 -14.46 -10.85
C ASP A 69 4.68 -13.19 -11.28
N LEU A 70 5.95 -13.02 -10.91
CA LEU A 70 6.74 -11.82 -11.16
C LEU A 70 7.99 -12.08 -12.02
N THR A 71 8.23 -13.34 -12.41
CA THR A 71 9.41 -13.71 -13.19
C THR A 71 9.49 -12.92 -14.50
N GLY A 72 10.58 -12.15 -14.69
CA GLY A 72 10.78 -11.30 -15.86
C GLY A 72 9.97 -9.99 -15.86
N THR A 73 9.19 -9.71 -14.79
CA THR A 73 8.49 -8.43 -14.59
C THR A 73 9.41 -7.40 -13.97
N VAL A 74 10.20 -7.78 -12.95
CA VAL A 74 11.19 -6.90 -12.30
C VAL A 74 12.45 -6.85 -13.15
N ILE A 75 12.67 -5.71 -13.84
CA ILE A 75 13.77 -5.56 -14.81
C ILE A 75 15.01 -4.86 -14.24
N GLY A 76 14.91 -4.30 -13.04
CA GLY A 76 15.99 -3.59 -12.36
C GLY A 76 15.60 -3.20 -10.96
N GLY A 77 16.52 -2.53 -10.28
CA GLY A 77 16.26 -2.05 -8.93
C GLY A 77 17.52 -1.58 -8.20
N THR A 78 17.33 -1.10 -6.99
CA THR A 78 18.40 -0.70 -6.08
C THR A 78 17.98 -0.88 -4.62
N ASP A 79 18.96 -0.98 -3.75
CA ASP A 79 18.77 -0.90 -2.31
C ASP A 79 19.35 0.43 -1.78
N VAL A 80 18.51 1.27 -1.20
CA VAL A 80 18.93 2.52 -0.56
C VAL A 80 19.01 2.39 0.97
N SER A 81 18.64 1.24 1.51
CA SER A 81 18.70 0.96 2.95
C SER A 81 20.10 0.57 3.45
N GLY A 82 20.92 0.02 2.56
CA GLY A 82 22.23 -0.54 2.87
C GLY A 82 22.20 -1.93 3.52
N VAL A 83 21.01 -2.56 3.64
CA VAL A 83 20.86 -3.92 4.24
C VAL A 83 20.23 -4.94 3.28
N GLY A 84 19.75 -4.47 2.13
CA GLY A 84 19.16 -5.27 1.07
C GLY A 84 20.19 -5.82 0.08
N ALA A 85 19.72 -6.26 -1.07
CA ALA A 85 20.57 -6.62 -2.21
C ALA A 85 20.69 -5.42 -3.16
N ALA A 86 21.83 -5.27 -3.82
CA ALA A 86 22.11 -4.14 -4.71
C ALA A 86 21.06 -3.93 -5.83
N ASN A 87 20.33 -4.98 -6.21
CA ASN A 87 19.26 -4.93 -7.22
C ASN A 87 17.86 -4.66 -6.61
N GLY A 88 17.76 -4.38 -5.30
CA GLY A 88 16.51 -4.12 -4.61
C GLY A 88 15.55 -5.32 -4.49
N GLN A 89 15.93 -6.50 -4.98
CA GLN A 89 15.02 -7.66 -5.06
C GLN A 89 15.11 -8.62 -3.86
N LYS A 90 15.88 -8.26 -2.85
CA LYS A 90 15.86 -8.96 -1.55
C LYS A 90 14.94 -8.22 -0.60
N PRO A 91 13.77 -8.78 -0.25
CA PRO A 91 12.87 -8.20 0.72
C PRO A 91 13.54 -8.00 2.08
N ILE A 92 13.31 -6.84 2.71
CA ILE A 92 13.98 -6.42 3.95
C ILE A 92 12.97 -5.94 5.02
N GLY A 93 13.41 -5.97 6.29
CA GLY A 93 12.61 -5.50 7.42
C GLY A 93 11.64 -6.54 7.99
N SER A 94 10.84 -6.13 8.98
CA SER A 94 9.83 -6.99 9.64
C SER A 94 8.68 -7.36 8.72
N ASP A 95 8.26 -6.42 7.85
CA ASP A 95 7.19 -6.60 6.87
C ASP A 95 7.75 -6.86 5.48
N SER A 96 8.78 -7.69 5.40
CA SER A 96 9.54 -7.94 4.17
C SER A 96 8.69 -8.44 3.00
N GLN A 97 7.53 -9.08 3.24
CA GLN A 97 6.59 -9.50 2.21
C GLN A 97 5.89 -8.35 1.48
N HIS A 98 5.82 -7.15 2.10
CA HIS A 98 4.97 -6.03 1.67
C HIS A 98 5.27 -5.58 0.24
N GLY A 99 6.53 -5.32 -0.11
CA GLY A 99 6.89 -4.88 -1.46
C GLY A 99 6.57 -5.90 -2.56
N THR A 100 6.69 -7.20 -2.27
CA THR A 100 6.32 -8.27 -3.21
C THR A 100 4.81 -8.34 -3.42
N MET A 101 4.02 -8.21 -2.35
CA MET A 101 2.56 -8.11 -2.45
C MET A 101 2.14 -6.92 -3.31
N VAL A 102 2.71 -5.75 -3.06
CA VAL A 102 2.47 -4.51 -3.82
C VAL A 102 2.83 -4.69 -5.30
N GLY A 103 4.04 -5.18 -5.60
CA GLY A 103 4.51 -5.38 -6.97
C GLY A 103 3.64 -6.37 -7.75
N SER A 104 3.18 -7.45 -7.10
CA SER A 104 2.34 -8.46 -7.75
C SER A 104 0.94 -7.93 -8.09
N MET A 105 0.32 -7.14 -7.21
CA MET A 105 -0.96 -6.51 -7.49
C MET A 105 -0.89 -5.44 -8.58
N LEU A 106 0.28 -4.83 -8.78
CA LEU A 106 0.51 -3.86 -9.84
C LEU A 106 0.72 -4.57 -11.20
N ALA A 107 1.67 -5.50 -11.28
CA ALA A 107 2.17 -6.03 -12.55
C ALA A 107 2.46 -7.54 -12.55
N GLY A 108 1.95 -8.31 -11.60
CA GLY A 108 2.01 -9.78 -11.67
C GLY A 108 1.35 -10.31 -12.93
N HIS A 109 1.88 -11.40 -13.50
CA HIS A 109 1.31 -12.00 -14.70
C HIS A 109 0.70 -13.39 -14.46
N GLY A 110 0.72 -13.85 -13.19
CA GLY A 110 0.38 -15.22 -12.84
C GLY A 110 1.45 -16.19 -13.33
N HIS A 111 1.24 -17.49 -13.12
CA HIS A 111 2.20 -18.55 -13.56
C HIS A 111 1.51 -19.68 -14.35
N GLY A 112 0.26 -19.50 -14.71
CA GLY A 112 -0.55 -20.41 -15.52
C GLY A 112 -1.88 -19.80 -15.93
N VAL A 113 -2.65 -20.55 -16.70
CA VAL A 113 -4.00 -20.09 -17.11
C VAL A 113 -4.92 -20.10 -15.89
N GLY A 114 -5.24 -18.90 -15.37
CA GLY A 114 -6.07 -18.73 -14.17
C GLY A 114 -5.33 -18.94 -12.86
N ASP A 115 -4.01 -19.16 -12.85
CA ASP A 115 -3.24 -19.44 -11.66
C ASP A 115 -2.41 -18.21 -11.21
N GLY A 116 -2.28 -18.06 -9.90
CA GLY A 116 -1.52 -16.99 -9.25
C GLY A 116 -2.16 -15.60 -9.35
N VAL A 117 -1.46 -14.60 -8.81
CA VAL A 117 -1.88 -13.19 -8.83
C VAL A 117 -1.62 -12.56 -10.20
N ILE A 118 -2.65 -11.87 -10.74
CA ILE A 118 -2.48 -11.03 -11.92
C ILE A 118 -2.67 -9.55 -11.55
N GLY A 119 -1.65 -8.76 -11.76
CA GLY A 119 -1.69 -7.32 -11.51
C GLY A 119 -2.58 -6.57 -12.51
N VAL A 120 -2.88 -5.32 -12.17
CA VAL A 120 -3.71 -4.44 -13.01
C VAL A 120 -3.06 -4.19 -14.37
N ALA A 121 -1.73 -4.07 -14.43
CA ALA A 121 -0.96 -3.82 -15.65
C ALA A 121 0.09 -4.93 -15.86
N PRO A 122 -0.32 -6.18 -16.22
CA PRO A 122 0.57 -7.35 -16.18
C PRO A 122 1.65 -7.38 -17.27
N GLU A 123 1.65 -6.43 -18.21
CA GLU A 123 2.72 -6.24 -19.20
C GLU A 123 3.61 -5.05 -18.89
N ALA A 124 3.31 -4.26 -17.84
CA ALA A 124 4.20 -3.23 -17.33
C ALA A 124 5.47 -3.87 -16.71
N LYS A 125 6.55 -3.08 -16.65
CA LYS A 125 7.79 -3.50 -16.01
C LYS A 125 7.98 -2.80 -14.67
N LEU A 126 8.64 -3.49 -13.74
CA LEU A 126 8.89 -2.98 -12.40
C LEU A 126 10.38 -2.68 -12.19
N LEU A 127 10.62 -1.58 -11.47
CA LEU A 127 11.89 -1.30 -10.80
C LEU A 127 11.67 -1.49 -9.29
N SER A 128 12.44 -2.35 -8.66
CA SER A 128 12.37 -2.61 -7.23
C SER A 128 13.33 -1.71 -6.48
N VAL A 129 12.81 -0.79 -5.64
CA VAL A 129 13.64 0.12 -4.85
C VAL A 129 13.40 -0.16 -3.38
N SER A 130 14.36 -0.85 -2.73
CA SER A 130 14.20 -1.24 -1.32
C SER A 130 14.62 -0.13 -0.37
N VAL A 131 13.71 0.19 0.55
CA VAL A 131 13.84 1.20 1.61
C VAL A 131 13.73 0.51 2.98
N GLY A 132 14.57 0.88 3.91
CA GLY A 132 14.57 0.33 5.28
C GLY A 132 13.66 1.11 6.22
N PHE A 133 12.49 0.57 6.52
CA PHE A 133 11.61 1.14 7.56
C PHE A 133 12.08 0.67 8.95
N GLY A 134 12.81 1.55 9.65
CA GLY A 134 13.38 1.22 10.97
C GLY A 134 14.58 0.26 10.94
N VAL A 135 15.09 -0.06 9.76
CA VAL A 135 16.31 -0.85 9.55
C VAL A 135 17.24 -0.14 8.56
N GLY A 136 18.54 -0.42 8.64
CA GLY A 136 19.53 0.19 7.76
C GLY A 136 20.37 1.28 8.42
N SER A 137 21.28 1.87 7.65
CA SER A 137 22.33 2.78 8.13
C SER A 137 21.98 4.27 8.01
N SER A 138 20.95 4.63 7.26
CA SER A 138 20.53 6.01 7.02
C SER A 138 19.08 6.24 7.45
N ASN A 139 18.75 7.53 7.65
CA ASN A 139 17.39 7.95 7.93
C ASN A 139 16.46 7.59 6.76
N SER A 140 15.29 7.03 7.05
CA SER A 140 14.28 6.66 6.04
C SER A 140 13.87 7.84 5.15
N ASP A 141 13.91 9.07 5.66
CA ASP A 141 13.58 10.26 4.87
C ASP A 141 14.60 10.49 3.75
N ASP A 142 15.89 10.34 4.02
CA ASP A 142 16.95 10.48 3.02
C ASP A 142 16.90 9.31 2.01
N GLN A 143 16.57 8.11 2.48
CA GLN A 143 16.36 6.94 1.61
C GLN A 143 15.22 7.19 0.62
N ILE A 144 14.10 7.76 1.06
CA ILE A 144 12.97 8.10 0.17
C ILE A 144 13.37 9.12 -0.90
N ALA A 145 14.06 10.21 -0.52
CA ALA A 145 14.53 11.20 -1.49
C ALA A 145 15.48 10.57 -2.53
N GLN A 146 16.40 9.71 -2.09
CA GLN A 146 17.30 8.97 -2.97
C GLN A 146 16.55 7.99 -3.87
N ALA A 147 15.59 7.24 -3.33
CA ALA A 147 14.77 6.27 -4.06
C ALA A 147 13.96 6.94 -5.18
N VAL A 148 13.35 8.11 -4.90
CA VAL A 148 12.60 8.88 -5.90
C VAL A 148 13.51 9.33 -7.04
N ARG A 149 14.66 9.95 -6.74
CA ARG A 149 15.62 10.38 -7.78
C ARG A 149 16.12 9.19 -8.60
N TRP A 150 16.54 8.11 -7.94
CA TRP A 150 17.02 6.91 -8.61
C TRP A 150 15.96 6.35 -9.59
N SER A 151 14.70 6.33 -9.18
CA SER A 151 13.59 5.84 -10.01
C SER A 151 13.43 6.65 -11.30
N VAL A 152 13.52 7.99 -11.20
CA VAL A 152 13.47 8.88 -12.35
C VAL A 152 14.65 8.64 -13.30
N ASP A 153 15.86 8.59 -12.76
CA ASP A 153 17.10 8.41 -13.51
C ASP A 153 17.17 7.04 -14.24
N HIS A 154 16.36 6.07 -13.76
CA HIS A 154 16.28 4.73 -14.37
C HIS A 154 15.00 4.52 -15.19
N GLY A 155 14.32 5.61 -15.56
CA GLY A 155 13.24 5.59 -16.55
C GLY A 155 11.88 5.12 -16.01
N ALA A 156 11.61 5.31 -14.73
CA ALA A 156 10.26 5.11 -14.23
C ALA A 156 9.29 6.15 -14.83
N ASP A 157 8.15 5.69 -15.31
CA ASP A 157 7.03 6.54 -15.72
C ASP A 157 6.12 6.88 -14.54
N ILE A 158 6.06 5.95 -13.59
CA ILE A 158 5.24 6.03 -12.39
C ILE A 158 6.06 5.54 -11.21
N ILE A 159 5.88 6.19 -10.05
CA ILE A 159 6.44 5.76 -8.78
C ILE A 159 5.30 5.38 -7.86
N ASN A 160 5.25 4.12 -7.43
CA ASN A 160 4.31 3.61 -6.43
C ASN A 160 4.95 3.66 -5.04
N MET A 161 4.29 4.35 -4.12
CA MET A 161 4.69 4.49 -2.73
C MET A 161 3.56 4.00 -1.81
N SER A 162 3.53 2.70 -1.56
CA SER A 162 2.56 2.07 -0.65
C SER A 162 2.95 2.30 0.82
N LEU A 163 3.28 3.53 1.16
CA LEU A 163 3.80 3.97 2.46
C LEU A 163 3.25 5.33 2.84
N THR A 164 3.28 5.64 4.12
CA THR A 164 2.90 6.95 4.66
C THR A 164 3.66 7.24 5.96
N ARG A 165 3.87 8.52 6.24
CA ARG A 165 4.26 9.00 7.57
C ARG A 165 2.98 9.24 8.38
N ASN A 166 3.08 9.17 9.71
CA ASN A 166 1.98 9.57 10.60
C ASN A 166 2.04 11.09 10.91
N THR A 167 2.50 11.89 9.96
CA THR A 167 2.62 13.35 10.04
C THR A 167 2.18 13.98 8.73
N LEU A 168 1.62 15.19 8.81
CA LEU A 168 1.23 15.97 7.63
C LEU A 168 2.45 16.54 6.91
N ASP A 169 3.50 16.83 7.67
CA ASP A 169 4.73 17.46 7.17
C ASP A 169 5.68 16.42 6.58
N TRP A 170 6.49 16.89 5.62
CA TRP A 170 7.57 16.14 5.02
C TRP A 170 8.90 16.90 5.12
N PRO A 171 10.04 16.20 5.11
CA PRO A 171 11.37 16.82 5.18
C PRO A 171 11.68 17.62 3.91
N THR A 172 12.49 18.66 4.05
CA THR A 172 12.86 19.52 2.90
C THR A 172 13.64 18.76 1.82
N SER A 173 14.33 17.67 2.16
CA SER A 173 15.00 16.79 1.20
C SER A 173 14.05 16.17 0.17
N TRP A 174 12.75 16.05 0.51
CA TRP A 174 11.73 15.54 -0.40
C TRP A 174 11.28 16.59 -1.43
N ASP A 175 11.33 17.88 -1.09
CA ASP A 175 10.90 18.96 -1.98
C ASP A 175 11.57 18.83 -3.37
N ASP A 176 12.90 18.77 -3.38
CA ASP A 176 13.67 18.66 -4.62
C ASP A 176 13.53 17.29 -5.30
N ALA A 177 13.40 16.21 -4.53
CA ALA A 177 13.30 14.88 -5.11
C ALA A 177 11.94 14.65 -5.80
N PHE A 178 10.85 15.05 -5.16
CA PHE A 178 9.51 14.93 -5.73
C PHE A 178 9.27 15.92 -6.86
N LEU A 179 9.78 17.16 -6.72
CA LEU A 179 9.72 18.14 -7.82
C LEU A 179 10.50 17.63 -9.04
N TYR A 180 11.68 17.05 -8.84
CA TYR A 180 12.46 16.42 -9.91
C TYR A 180 11.66 15.34 -10.63
N ALA A 181 10.98 14.45 -9.91
CA ALA A 181 10.14 13.43 -10.51
C ALA A 181 9.00 14.04 -11.36
N MET A 182 8.30 15.03 -10.81
CA MET A 182 7.16 15.66 -11.49
C MET A 182 7.60 16.50 -12.71
N GLU A 183 8.75 17.19 -12.65
CA GLU A 183 9.33 17.92 -13.78
C GLU A 183 9.76 17.00 -14.92
N HIS A 184 10.11 15.74 -14.62
CA HIS A 184 10.40 14.70 -15.63
C HIS A 184 9.13 13.97 -16.10
N GLY A 185 7.94 14.42 -15.67
CA GLY A 185 6.66 13.81 -16.07
C GLY A 185 6.36 12.47 -15.39
N VAL A 186 7.10 12.13 -14.34
CA VAL A 186 6.88 10.92 -13.55
C VAL A 186 5.71 11.15 -12.59
N ILE A 187 4.73 10.24 -12.59
CA ILE A 187 3.56 10.31 -11.72
C ILE A 187 3.87 9.61 -10.40
N VAL A 188 3.75 10.34 -9.29
CA VAL A 188 3.91 9.75 -7.95
C VAL A 188 2.55 9.38 -7.38
N VAL A 189 2.39 8.13 -6.95
CA VAL A 189 1.17 7.58 -6.35
C VAL A 189 1.47 7.17 -4.93
N ALA A 190 0.67 7.61 -3.97
CA ALA A 190 0.89 7.33 -2.55
C ALA A 190 -0.37 6.83 -1.83
N ALA A 191 -0.14 5.98 -0.83
CA ALA A 191 -1.19 5.49 0.06
C ALA A 191 -1.66 6.61 1.00
N ALA A 192 -2.98 6.72 1.21
CA ALA A 192 -3.55 7.69 2.14
C ALA A 192 -3.20 7.40 3.62
N GLY A 193 -2.84 6.16 3.94
CA GLY A 193 -2.64 5.67 5.30
C GLY A 193 -3.83 4.87 5.81
N ASN A 194 -3.65 4.20 6.95
CA ASN A 194 -4.62 3.27 7.53
C ASN A 194 -4.93 3.67 8.98
N ARG A 195 -6.18 3.97 9.29
CA ARG A 195 -6.60 4.32 10.66
C ARG A 195 -6.38 3.17 11.65
N GLY A 196 -6.62 1.95 11.22
CA GLY A 196 -6.35 0.76 12.02
C GLY A 196 -4.88 0.60 12.43
N SER A 197 -3.94 1.21 11.69
CA SER A 197 -2.52 1.27 12.03
C SER A 197 -2.10 2.60 12.68
N GLY A 198 -3.06 3.45 13.09
CA GLY A 198 -2.79 4.69 13.80
C GLY A 198 -2.66 5.94 12.93
N THR A 199 -2.76 5.84 11.59
CA THR A 199 -2.78 6.99 10.68
C THR A 199 -4.21 7.50 10.54
N THR A 200 -4.64 8.42 11.41
CA THR A 200 -6.03 8.92 11.43
C THR A 200 -6.34 9.90 10.31
N GLU A 201 -5.35 10.67 9.88
CA GLU A 201 -5.41 11.62 8.76
C GLU A 201 -4.39 11.23 7.70
N VAL A 202 -4.59 11.70 6.48
CA VAL A 202 -3.62 11.49 5.39
C VAL A 202 -2.26 12.04 5.77
N GLY A 203 -1.22 11.22 5.70
CA GLY A 203 0.17 11.59 6.02
C GLY A 203 1.05 11.74 4.78
N ALA A 204 2.22 12.38 4.93
CA ALA A 204 3.16 12.53 3.82
C ALA A 204 3.70 11.15 3.34
N PRO A 205 3.93 10.94 2.03
CA PRO A 205 3.93 11.92 0.94
C PRO A 205 2.54 12.25 0.35
N ALA A 206 1.46 11.62 0.86
CA ALA A 206 0.10 11.83 0.35
C ALA A 206 -0.47 13.24 0.68
N THR A 207 0.23 14.06 1.45
CA THR A 207 -0.08 15.48 1.66
C THR A 207 0.63 16.41 0.68
N MET A 208 1.58 15.90 -0.12
CA MET A 208 2.35 16.72 -1.06
C MET A 208 1.51 17.07 -2.30
N PRO A 209 1.43 18.35 -2.70
CA PRO A 209 0.75 18.74 -3.93
C PRO A 209 1.31 17.99 -5.15
N GLY A 210 0.43 17.61 -6.06
CA GLY A 210 0.79 16.88 -7.28
C GLY A 210 0.95 15.36 -7.12
N VAL A 211 0.92 14.83 -5.89
CA VAL A 211 0.90 13.38 -5.64
C VAL A 211 -0.51 12.83 -5.82
N VAL A 212 -0.64 11.71 -6.51
CA VAL A 212 -1.90 10.96 -6.62
C VAL A 212 -2.13 10.17 -5.34
N VAL A 213 -3.16 10.51 -4.58
CA VAL A 213 -3.43 9.95 -3.26
C VAL A 213 -4.57 8.96 -3.31
N VAL A 214 -4.32 7.74 -2.84
CA VAL A 214 -5.27 6.63 -2.95
C VAL A 214 -5.90 6.31 -1.61
N ALA A 215 -7.23 6.50 -1.53
CA ALA A 215 -8.06 6.05 -0.41
C ALA A 215 -8.52 4.60 -0.60
N GLY A 216 -8.94 3.97 0.48
CA GLY A 216 -9.37 2.58 0.54
C GLY A 216 -10.86 2.39 0.68
N VAL A 217 -11.40 1.39 -0.03
CA VAL A 217 -12.79 0.94 0.10
C VAL A 217 -12.87 -0.56 0.31
N ASP A 218 -13.99 -1.01 0.90
CA ASP A 218 -14.35 -2.41 1.03
C ASP A 218 -14.77 -3.01 -0.34
N ARG A 219 -15.10 -4.30 -0.35
CA ARG A 219 -15.56 -5.02 -1.54
C ARG A 219 -16.84 -4.44 -2.16
N ASN A 220 -17.65 -3.71 -1.40
CA ASN A 220 -18.89 -3.08 -1.84
C ASN A 220 -18.70 -1.63 -2.31
N GLY A 221 -17.46 -1.13 -2.34
CA GLY A 221 -17.15 0.25 -2.70
C GLY A 221 -17.44 1.27 -1.59
N LYS A 222 -17.71 0.81 -0.36
CA LYS A 222 -17.89 1.67 0.80
C LYS A 222 -16.53 1.97 1.42
N ALA A 223 -16.32 3.23 1.84
CA ALA A 223 -15.08 3.64 2.49
C ALA A 223 -14.72 2.71 3.65
N SER A 224 -13.51 2.18 3.64
CA SER A 224 -12.98 1.38 4.72
C SER A 224 -12.69 2.28 5.92
N PHE A 225 -13.13 1.85 7.11
CA PHE A 225 -12.81 2.59 8.33
C PHE A 225 -11.37 2.32 8.77
N ASP A 226 -10.95 1.07 8.79
CA ASP A 226 -9.64 0.67 9.30
C ASP A 226 -8.54 0.76 8.23
N ALA A 227 -8.85 0.34 7.01
CA ALA A 227 -7.90 0.26 5.89
C ALA A 227 -7.91 1.53 5.00
N SER A 228 -8.25 2.71 5.56
CA SER A 228 -8.11 4.00 4.89
C SER A 228 -8.09 5.16 5.88
N SER A 229 -7.23 6.17 5.62
CA SER A 229 -7.31 7.50 6.22
C SER A 229 -8.21 8.41 5.39
N GLN A 230 -8.56 9.58 5.94
CA GLN A 230 -9.39 10.59 5.28
C GLN A 230 -8.62 11.92 5.19
N GLY A 231 -8.90 12.71 4.17
CA GLY A 231 -8.29 14.02 4.00
C GLY A 231 -8.65 14.71 2.70
N ILE A 232 -8.32 15.99 2.61
CA ILE A 232 -8.62 16.84 1.45
C ILE A 232 -7.75 16.57 0.23
N THR A 233 -6.65 15.82 0.40
CA THR A 233 -5.69 15.51 -0.67
C THR A 233 -6.03 14.23 -1.41
N LEU A 234 -7.09 13.50 -1.01
CA LEU A 234 -7.49 12.28 -1.68
C LEU A 234 -7.83 12.51 -3.15
N THR A 235 -7.22 11.73 -4.04
CA THR A 235 -7.43 11.84 -5.48
C THR A 235 -8.53 10.87 -5.94
N VAL A 236 -8.44 9.60 -5.53
CA VAL A 236 -9.35 8.53 -5.95
C VAL A 236 -9.35 7.41 -4.91
N SER A 237 -10.38 6.58 -4.92
CA SER A 237 -10.49 5.39 -4.07
C SER A 237 -10.37 4.10 -4.87
N ALA A 238 -9.77 3.09 -4.24
CA ALA A 238 -9.61 1.74 -4.78
C ALA A 238 -9.80 0.68 -3.68
N PRO A 239 -9.99 -0.61 -4.03
CA PRO A 239 -10.09 -1.68 -3.05
C PRO A 239 -8.93 -1.73 -2.07
N SER A 240 -9.24 -1.81 -0.79
CA SER A 240 -8.26 -1.90 0.30
C SER A 240 -8.54 -3.01 1.29
N GLU A 241 -9.57 -3.82 1.07
CA GLU A 241 -9.95 -4.94 1.92
C GLU A 241 -10.08 -6.24 1.13
N ASP A 242 -9.93 -7.37 1.80
CA ASP A 242 -9.96 -8.70 1.19
C ASP A 242 -8.99 -8.88 0.02
N LEU A 243 -7.84 -8.23 0.10
CA LEU A 243 -6.82 -8.27 -0.94
C LEU A 243 -5.98 -9.54 -0.84
N VAL A 244 -5.40 -9.95 -1.97
CA VAL A 244 -4.40 -11.02 -2.06
C VAL A 244 -3.22 -10.53 -2.88
N GLY A 245 -2.02 -10.87 -2.43
CA GLY A 245 -0.76 -10.54 -3.10
C GLY A 245 0.25 -11.68 -2.97
N ALA A 246 1.20 -11.73 -3.88
CA ALA A 246 2.31 -12.68 -3.85
C ALA A 246 3.26 -12.38 -2.69
N SER A 247 3.81 -13.41 -2.10
CA SER A 247 4.77 -13.35 -0.99
C SER A 247 6.14 -13.86 -1.43
N PRO A 248 7.23 -13.33 -0.88
CA PRO A 248 8.55 -13.87 -1.15
C PRO A 248 8.64 -15.39 -0.95
N GLY A 249 9.31 -16.07 -1.86
CA GLY A 249 9.48 -17.53 -1.81
C GLY A 249 8.32 -18.34 -2.38
N GLY A 250 7.36 -17.72 -3.09
CA GLY A 250 6.32 -18.43 -3.86
C GLY A 250 4.98 -18.61 -3.15
N GLY A 251 4.74 -17.93 -2.03
CA GLY A 251 3.46 -17.95 -1.32
C GLY A 251 2.55 -16.77 -1.62
N TYR A 252 1.41 -16.70 -0.92
CA TYR A 252 0.43 -15.62 -1.03
C TYR A 252 -0.05 -15.17 0.34
N TYR A 253 -0.35 -13.87 0.47
CA TYR A 253 -0.94 -13.30 1.68
C TYR A 253 -2.27 -12.63 1.37
N SER A 254 -3.21 -12.83 2.32
CA SER A 254 -4.42 -12.02 2.39
C SER A 254 -4.16 -10.82 3.29
N TRP A 255 -4.54 -9.64 2.84
CA TRP A 255 -4.25 -8.42 3.55
C TRP A 255 -5.26 -7.31 3.31
N ALA A 256 -5.11 -6.20 4.03
CA ALA A 256 -5.90 -4.99 3.87
C ALA A 256 -5.03 -3.76 4.11
N GLY A 257 -5.40 -2.65 3.49
CA GLY A 257 -4.73 -1.36 3.63
C GLY A 257 -4.70 -0.57 2.33
N THR A 258 -4.57 0.74 2.45
CA THR A 258 -4.33 1.62 1.28
C THR A 258 -3.04 1.28 0.55
N SER A 259 -2.13 0.56 1.22
CA SER A 259 -0.94 -0.01 0.59
C SER A 259 -1.26 -0.96 -0.57
N GLY A 260 -2.41 -1.67 -0.52
CA GLY A 260 -2.88 -2.52 -1.62
C GLY A 260 -3.74 -1.77 -2.63
N ALA A 261 -4.45 -0.74 -2.20
CA ALA A 261 -5.21 0.14 -3.10
C ALA A 261 -4.28 0.94 -4.04
N THR A 262 -3.13 1.37 -3.55
CA THR A 262 -2.14 2.19 -4.27
C THR A 262 -1.63 1.51 -5.55
N PRO A 263 -1.12 0.26 -5.53
CA PRO A 263 -0.66 -0.42 -6.73
C PRO A 263 -1.78 -0.70 -7.73
N LEU A 264 -3.03 -0.84 -7.29
CA LEU A 264 -4.16 -0.96 -8.22
C LEU A 264 -4.34 0.33 -9.03
N VAL A 265 -4.25 1.50 -8.40
CA VAL A 265 -4.32 2.80 -9.08
C VAL A 265 -3.07 3.06 -9.92
N ALA A 266 -1.88 2.73 -9.44
CA ALA A 266 -0.64 2.84 -10.21
C ALA A 266 -0.71 1.98 -11.50
N GLY A 267 -1.31 0.78 -11.41
CA GLY A 267 -1.58 -0.07 -12.55
C GLY A 267 -2.59 0.56 -13.53
N VAL A 268 -3.66 1.19 -13.05
CA VAL A 268 -4.61 1.92 -13.93
C VAL A 268 -3.90 3.08 -14.63
N LEU A 269 -3.06 3.84 -13.94
CA LEU A 269 -2.25 4.91 -14.56
C LEU A 269 -1.30 4.34 -15.63
N ALA A 270 -0.71 3.17 -15.39
CA ALA A 270 0.10 2.46 -16.39
C ALA A 270 -0.73 2.04 -17.62
N LEU A 271 -1.96 1.55 -17.42
CA LEU A 271 -2.86 1.26 -18.54
C LEU A 271 -3.21 2.53 -19.33
N ILE A 272 -3.51 3.65 -18.66
CA ILE A 272 -3.78 4.94 -19.33
C ILE A 272 -2.56 5.37 -20.14
N LYS A 273 -1.37 5.35 -19.55
CA LYS A 273 -0.13 5.77 -20.21
C LYS A 273 0.19 4.90 -21.43
N ALA A 274 0.04 3.58 -21.31
CA ALA A 274 0.27 2.65 -22.42
C ALA A 274 -0.72 2.85 -23.58
N SER A 275 -1.99 3.19 -23.28
CA SER A 275 -3.00 3.46 -24.31
C SER A 275 -2.92 4.88 -24.88
N HIS A 276 -2.31 5.82 -24.16
CA HIS A 276 -2.18 7.23 -24.54
C HIS A 276 -0.77 7.77 -24.29
N PRO A 277 0.25 7.26 -24.99
CA PRO A 277 1.67 7.54 -24.65
C PRO A 277 2.07 9.02 -24.81
N GLY A 278 1.30 9.81 -25.59
CA GLY A 278 1.57 11.25 -25.78
C GLY A 278 0.94 12.17 -24.73
N LEU A 279 0.21 11.65 -23.73
CA LEU A 279 -0.38 12.48 -22.69
C LEU A 279 0.64 12.89 -21.64
N SER A 280 0.53 14.15 -21.18
CA SER A 280 1.27 14.63 -20.01
C SER A 280 0.78 13.94 -18.72
N ALA A 281 1.60 13.95 -17.67
CA ALA A 281 1.25 13.44 -16.34
C ALA A 281 -0.08 14.03 -15.83
N GLY A 282 -0.28 15.35 -15.97
CA GLY A 282 -1.53 16.01 -15.59
C GLY A 282 -2.75 15.49 -16.36
N ASN A 283 -2.60 15.20 -17.65
CA ASN A 283 -3.71 14.64 -18.45
C ASN A 283 -3.97 13.17 -18.15
N ILE A 284 -2.96 12.38 -17.80
CA ILE A 284 -3.13 10.99 -17.33
C ILE A 284 -3.89 11.00 -16.00
N ILE A 285 -3.51 11.86 -15.05
CA ILE A 285 -4.22 12.02 -13.77
C ILE A 285 -5.65 12.53 -13.98
N ASN A 286 -5.85 13.50 -14.89
CA ASN A 286 -7.19 13.98 -15.23
C ASN A 286 -8.08 12.86 -15.78
N ARG A 287 -7.56 11.95 -16.62
CA ARG A 287 -8.33 10.79 -17.08
C ARG A 287 -8.77 9.89 -15.94
N LEU A 288 -7.86 9.59 -15.00
CA LEU A 288 -8.18 8.80 -13.82
C LEU A 288 -9.35 9.43 -13.02
N THR A 289 -9.26 10.74 -12.73
CA THR A 289 -10.21 11.45 -11.87
C THR A 289 -11.54 11.75 -12.58
N ALA A 290 -11.51 12.20 -13.83
CA ALA A 290 -12.70 12.54 -14.60
C ALA A 290 -13.57 11.32 -14.96
N THR A 291 -13.00 10.12 -14.94
CA THR A 291 -13.71 8.87 -15.24
C THR A 291 -14.01 8.03 -14.01
N ALA A 292 -13.62 8.50 -12.82
CA ALA A 292 -13.93 7.83 -11.56
C ALA A 292 -15.46 7.76 -11.36
N THR A 293 -15.92 6.65 -10.80
CA THR A 293 -17.35 6.46 -10.48
C THR A 293 -17.66 7.23 -9.19
N PRO A 294 -18.57 8.21 -9.19
CA PRO A 294 -18.92 8.98 -7.99
C PRO A 294 -19.34 8.07 -6.83
N ALA A 295 -18.82 8.32 -5.63
CA ALA A 295 -19.06 7.45 -4.47
C ALA A 295 -19.45 8.20 -3.18
N GLY A 296 -19.35 9.52 -3.15
CA GLY A 296 -19.73 10.30 -1.97
C GLY A 296 -18.82 11.50 -1.70
N ASN A 297 -18.57 11.79 -0.42
CA ASN A 297 -17.79 12.96 -0.02
C ASN A 297 -16.32 12.86 -0.45
N ALA A 298 -15.80 13.90 -1.10
CA ALA A 298 -14.43 13.94 -1.62
C ALA A 298 -13.35 13.78 -0.53
N ILE A 299 -13.59 14.21 0.71
CA ILE A 299 -12.64 13.99 1.81
C ILE A 299 -12.53 12.51 2.22
N VAL A 300 -13.39 11.65 1.69
CA VAL A 300 -13.44 10.21 1.96
C VAL A 300 -13.08 9.40 0.72
N TYR A 301 -13.54 9.83 -0.45
CA TYR A 301 -13.44 9.06 -1.70
C TYR A 301 -12.59 9.72 -2.79
N GLY A 302 -12.10 10.96 -2.57
CA GLY A 302 -11.50 11.75 -3.64
C GLY A 302 -12.54 12.03 -4.74
N SER A 303 -12.18 11.83 -5.99
CA SER A 303 -13.08 11.92 -7.15
C SER A 303 -14.09 10.76 -7.26
N GLY A 304 -13.94 9.72 -6.43
CA GLY A 304 -14.78 8.52 -6.45
C GLY A 304 -13.98 7.24 -6.62
N LEU A 305 -14.64 6.15 -7.02
CA LEU A 305 -14.02 4.85 -7.22
C LEU A 305 -13.30 4.79 -8.57
N MET A 306 -12.11 4.25 -8.62
CA MET A 306 -11.38 4.06 -9.88
C MET A 306 -12.20 3.25 -10.88
N ASN A 307 -12.09 3.57 -12.18
CA ASN A 307 -12.74 2.84 -13.27
C ASN A 307 -11.75 2.66 -14.42
N ALA A 308 -11.06 1.54 -14.43
CA ALA A 308 -9.97 1.28 -15.37
C ALA A 308 -10.45 1.30 -16.84
N SER A 309 -11.58 0.70 -17.13
CA SER A 309 -12.13 0.69 -18.51
C SER A 309 -12.44 2.10 -19.01
N ALA A 310 -13.14 2.90 -18.21
CA ALA A 310 -13.48 4.27 -18.60
C ALA A 310 -12.22 5.15 -18.70
N ALA A 311 -11.27 5.01 -17.78
CA ALA A 311 -10.01 5.74 -17.80
C ALA A 311 -9.19 5.51 -19.08
N VAL A 312 -9.20 4.28 -19.59
CA VAL A 312 -8.51 3.92 -20.84
C VAL A 312 -9.28 4.36 -22.08
N THR A 313 -10.61 4.22 -22.13
CA THR A 313 -11.38 4.30 -23.39
C THR A 313 -12.24 5.54 -23.54
N ALA A 314 -12.60 6.25 -22.47
CA ALA A 314 -13.49 7.40 -22.55
C ALA A 314 -12.82 8.59 -23.28
N SER A 315 -13.63 9.43 -23.92
CA SER A 315 -13.19 10.74 -24.38
C SER A 315 -13.15 11.71 -23.20
N VAL A 316 -11.96 12.20 -22.87
CA VAL A 316 -11.76 13.14 -21.76
C VAL A 316 -11.07 14.40 -22.31
N ALA A 317 -11.65 15.56 -22.01
CA ALA A 317 -11.08 16.83 -22.42
C ALA A 317 -9.71 17.07 -21.73
N PRO A 318 -8.71 17.55 -22.45
CA PRO A 318 -7.41 17.85 -21.86
C PRO A 318 -7.48 19.02 -20.88
N VAL A 319 -6.56 18.98 -19.91
CA VAL A 319 -6.34 20.06 -18.93
C VAL A 319 -4.92 20.60 -18.99
N ASN A 320 -4.73 21.83 -18.52
CA ASN A 320 -3.40 22.44 -18.38
C ASN A 320 -2.80 22.19 -16.97
N ALA A 321 -3.32 21.21 -16.23
CA ALA A 321 -2.78 20.87 -14.92
C ALA A 321 -1.39 20.24 -15.03
N ASN A 322 -0.47 20.68 -14.17
CA ASN A 322 0.87 20.15 -14.09
C ASN A 322 1.23 19.91 -12.61
N PRO A 323 1.41 18.66 -12.18
CA PRO A 323 1.78 18.36 -10.80
C PRO A 323 3.01 19.10 -10.28
N ALA A 324 4.01 19.31 -11.16
CA ALA A 324 5.22 20.04 -10.81
C ALA A 324 4.93 21.51 -10.42
N ASP A 325 4.01 22.17 -11.10
CA ASP A 325 3.66 23.57 -10.81
C ASP A 325 2.94 23.69 -9.45
N GLU A 326 2.12 22.72 -9.10
CA GLU A 326 1.44 22.67 -7.79
C GLU A 326 2.46 22.58 -6.65
N LEU A 327 3.39 21.62 -6.72
CA LEU A 327 4.43 21.43 -5.70
C LEU A 327 5.38 22.65 -5.67
N LYS A 328 5.81 23.15 -6.82
CA LYS A 328 6.69 24.33 -6.93
C LYS A 328 6.07 25.57 -6.29
N ASN A 329 4.78 25.80 -6.52
CA ASN A 329 4.06 26.89 -5.88
C ASN A 329 3.97 26.71 -4.36
N TRP A 330 3.71 25.50 -3.90
CA TRP A 330 3.67 25.21 -2.47
C TRP A 330 5.03 25.46 -1.82
N ILE A 331 6.12 24.94 -2.40
CA ILE A 331 7.50 25.17 -1.93
C ILE A 331 7.79 26.66 -1.85
N ARG A 332 7.49 27.41 -2.91
CA ARG A 332 7.69 28.85 -2.96
C ARG A 332 6.94 29.61 -1.86
N LEU A 333 5.76 29.17 -1.48
CA LEU A 333 4.92 29.84 -0.47
C LEU A 333 5.30 29.44 0.95
N ASN A 334 5.67 28.17 1.18
CA ASN A 334 5.80 27.59 2.50
C ASN A 334 7.27 27.32 2.92
N ARG A 335 8.19 27.14 1.95
CA ARG A 335 9.62 26.92 2.17
C ARG A 335 10.46 28.17 1.89
N ARG A 336 9.84 29.34 1.84
CA ARG A 336 10.66 30.56 1.79
C ARG A 336 11.69 30.45 2.89
N ALA A 337 12.98 30.46 2.49
CA ALA A 337 14.07 30.54 3.41
C ALA A 337 13.65 31.55 4.46
N ALA A 338 13.79 31.20 5.74
CA ALA A 338 13.69 32.19 6.80
C ALA A 338 14.52 33.36 6.27
N SER A 339 13.84 34.39 5.77
CA SER A 339 14.49 35.56 5.22
C SER A 339 15.52 35.87 6.26
N THR A 340 16.79 35.94 5.88
CA THR A 340 17.79 36.56 6.73
C THR A 340 17.16 37.88 7.07
N SER A 341 16.40 37.90 8.16
CA SER A 341 15.91 39.15 8.73
C SER A 341 17.18 39.91 9.02
N THR A 342 17.49 40.86 8.13
CA THR A 342 18.46 41.87 8.48
C THR A 342 18.04 42.35 9.85
N PRO A 343 18.87 42.21 10.90
CA PRO A 343 18.46 42.58 12.23
C PRO A 343 17.98 44.04 12.13
N ILE A 344 16.70 44.28 12.30
CA ILE A 344 16.22 45.65 12.53
C ILE A 344 16.98 46.07 13.76
N PRO A 345 17.73 47.19 13.77
CA PRO A 345 18.43 47.68 14.94
C PRO A 345 17.37 47.84 16.03
N THR A 346 17.30 46.92 16.95
CA THR A 346 16.41 47.02 18.08
C THR A 346 16.99 48.05 19.01
N ALA A 347 16.36 49.24 19.04
CA ALA A 347 16.63 50.18 20.14
C ALA A 347 16.47 49.42 21.46
N PRO A 348 17.33 49.61 22.44
CA PRO A 348 17.24 48.89 23.67
C PRO A 348 15.91 49.22 24.37
N LEU A 349 14.98 48.29 24.29
CA LEU A 349 13.79 48.29 25.16
C LEU A 349 14.29 47.90 26.55
N THR A 350 14.32 48.88 27.43
CA THR A 350 14.42 48.63 28.88
C THR A 350 13.16 47.89 29.31
N ALA A 351 13.15 46.57 29.13
CA ALA A 351 12.08 45.73 29.63
C ALA A 351 12.30 45.55 31.14
N THR A 352 11.42 46.15 31.94
CA THR A 352 11.24 45.77 33.33
C THR A 352 10.89 44.28 33.38
N PRO A 353 11.61 43.42 34.12
CA PRO A 353 11.29 42.01 34.19
C PRO A 353 9.87 41.84 34.78
N ALA A 354 9.01 41.12 34.02
CA ALA A 354 7.73 40.67 34.58
C ALA A 354 8.01 39.71 35.78
N PRO A 355 7.23 39.75 36.85
CA PRO A 355 7.43 38.88 38.01
C PRO A 355 7.31 37.41 37.55
N ILE A 356 8.34 36.63 37.85
CA ILE A 356 8.37 35.18 37.67
C ILE A 356 7.26 34.59 38.54
N VAL A 357 6.19 34.11 37.94
CA VAL A 357 5.20 33.30 38.64
C VAL A 357 5.92 31.99 39.02
N ALA A 358 6.19 31.81 40.31
CA ALA A 358 6.78 30.61 40.85
C ALA A 358 5.95 29.39 40.42
N ALA A 359 6.57 28.44 39.74
CA ALA A 359 5.94 27.18 39.41
C ALA A 359 5.49 26.49 40.73
N THR A 360 4.19 26.22 40.83
CA THR A 360 3.64 25.45 41.95
C THR A 360 4.30 24.08 42.02
N PRO A 361 4.85 23.65 43.18
CA PRO A 361 5.48 22.35 43.29
C PRO A 361 4.47 21.25 43.04
N ILE A 362 4.77 20.37 42.09
CA ILE A 362 3.98 19.16 41.79
C ILE A 362 4.02 18.27 43.04
N SER A 363 2.84 18.01 43.64
CA SER A 363 2.73 17.12 44.80
C SER A 363 3.40 15.79 44.51
N PRO A 364 4.26 15.27 45.43
CA PRO A 364 4.91 13.97 45.25
C PRO A 364 3.94 12.80 45.14
N PHE A 365 2.68 12.96 45.56
CA PHE A 365 1.63 11.96 45.44
C PHE A 365 1.06 11.80 44.02
N GLY A 366 1.24 12.77 43.11
CA GLY A 366 0.79 12.67 41.72
C GLY A 366 1.58 11.65 40.87
N ARG A 367 2.71 11.15 41.38
CA ARG A 367 3.54 10.13 40.70
C ARG A 367 3.18 8.70 41.11
N VAL A 368 2.38 8.49 42.13
CA VAL A 368 2.04 7.16 42.69
C VAL A 368 0.68 6.66 42.21
N LEU A 369 -0.19 7.55 41.78
CA LEU A 369 -1.51 7.16 41.27
C LEU A 369 -1.47 7.01 39.73
N PRO A 370 -1.97 5.87 39.20
CA PRO A 370 -2.05 5.70 37.76
C PRO A 370 -2.99 6.75 37.15
N SER A 371 -2.63 7.24 35.96
CA SER A 371 -3.47 8.18 35.24
C SER A 371 -4.85 7.56 34.89
N VAL A 372 -5.86 8.41 34.68
CA VAL A 372 -7.19 7.94 34.25
C VAL A 372 -7.09 7.13 32.95
N GLY A 373 -6.18 7.48 32.04
CA GLY A 373 -5.89 6.72 30.84
C GLY A 373 -5.30 5.33 31.14
N SER A 374 -4.37 5.22 32.09
CA SER A 374 -3.80 3.93 32.52
C SER A 374 -4.84 3.05 33.20
N LEU A 375 -5.70 3.63 34.03
CA LEU A 375 -6.80 2.90 34.65
C LEU A 375 -7.81 2.37 33.63
N ARG A 376 -8.16 3.18 32.63
CA ARG A 376 -9.12 2.79 31.58
C ARG A 376 -8.56 1.76 30.62
N ASN A 377 -7.32 1.92 30.17
CA ASN A 377 -6.75 1.11 29.08
C ASN A 377 -6.01 -0.14 29.56
N VAL A 378 -5.59 -0.19 30.82
CA VAL A 378 -4.89 -1.34 31.40
C VAL A 378 -5.64 -1.90 32.60
N GLY A 379 -6.08 -1.07 33.53
CA GLY A 379 -6.72 -1.50 34.75
C GLY A 379 -8.06 -2.20 34.53
N VAL A 380 -8.95 -1.62 33.72
CA VAL A 380 -10.27 -2.22 33.44
C VAL A 380 -10.15 -3.53 32.67
N PRO A 381 -9.37 -3.65 31.57
CA PRO A 381 -9.15 -4.95 30.91
C PRO A 381 -8.58 -6.01 31.83
N LEU A 382 -7.60 -5.65 32.69
CA LEU A 382 -7.01 -6.59 33.64
C LEU A 382 -8.02 -7.14 34.64
N LEU A 383 -8.88 -6.27 35.19
CA LEU A 383 -9.95 -6.68 36.08
C LEU A 383 -10.97 -7.62 35.42
N VAL A 384 -11.33 -7.34 34.16
CA VAL A 384 -12.21 -8.19 33.37
C VAL A 384 -11.56 -9.56 33.15
N TYR A 385 -10.27 -9.61 32.77
CA TYR A 385 -9.54 -10.86 32.63
C TYR A 385 -9.49 -11.67 33.92
N LEU A 386 -9.21 -11.03 35.07
CA LEU A 386 -9.19 -11.70 36.38
C LEU A 386 -10.57 -12.26 36.75
N ALA A 387 -11.64 -11.53 36.47
CA ALA A 387 -13.00 -11.99 36.69
C ALA A 387 -13.34 -13.24 35.87
N PHE A 388 -13.00 -13.22 34.56
CA PHE A 388 -13.19 -14.39 33.69
C PHE A 388 -12.32 -15.60 34.12
N ALA A 389 -11.06 -15.38 34.47
CA ALA A 389 -10.19 -16.44 34.97
C ALA A 389 -10.73 -17.09 36.26
N THR A 390 -11.24 -16.28 37.18
CA THR A 390 -11.84 -16.73 38.42
C THR A 390 -13.11 -17.55 38.16
N LEU A 391 -13.99 -17.04 37.28
CA LEU A 391 -15.21 -17.73 36.89
C LEU A 391 -14.90 -19.10 36.22
N PHE A 392 -13.96 -19.10 35.30
CA PHE A 392 -13.49 -20.32 34.61
C PHE A 392 -12.95 -21.34 35.61
N PHE A 393 -12.15 -20.94 36.59
CA PHE A 393 -11.62 -21.81 37.64
C PHE A 393 -12.72 -22.39 38.51
N LEU A 394 -13.71 -21.59 38.91
CA LEU A 394 -14.85 -22.05 39.72
C LEU A 394 -15.71 -23.05 38.94
N LEU A 395 -16.02 -22.78 37.68
CA LEU A 395 -16.77 -23.67 36.79
C LEU A 395 -16.03 -24.99 36.54
N SER A 396 -14.74 -24.92 36.27
CA SER A 396 -13.90 -26.11 36.08
C SER A 396 -13.87 -26.98 37.34
N ARG A 397 -13.75 -26.37 38.53
CA ARG A 397 -13.76 -27.09 39.81
C ARG A 397 -15.13 -27.75 40.11
N THR A 398 -16.23 -27.06 39.74
CA THR A 398 -17.57 -27.64 39.90
C THR A 398 -17.82 -28.81 38.92
N ALA A 399 -17.38 -28.68 37.66
CA ALA A 399 -17.43 -29.71 36.64
C ALA A 399 -16.64 -30.97 37.09
N LEU A 400 -15.38 -30.77 37.51
CA LEU A 400 -14.55 -31.88 38.01
C LEU A 400 -15.16 -32.61 39.20
N ARG A 401 -15.80 -31.87 40.13
CA ARG A 401 -16.52 -32.47 41.26
C ARG A 401 -17.77 -33.24 40.80
N ALA A 402 -18.52 -32.78 39.82
CA ALA A 402 -19.67 -33.46 39.25
C ALA A 402 -19.24 -34.75 38.52
N PHE A 403 -18.19 -34.71 37.71
CA PHE A 403 -17.64 -35.91 37.06
C PHE A 403 -17.08 -36.92 38.05
N GLY A 404 -16.43 -36.47 39.13
CA GLY A 404 -15.94 -37.35 40.19
C GLY A 404 -17.07 -38.09 40.94
N ARG A 405 -18.23 -37.44 41.10
CA ARG A 405 -19.42 -38.09 41.71
C ARG A 405 -20.10 -39.07 40.77
N ALA A 406 -20.14 -38.78 39.46
CA ALA A 406 -20.73 -39.67 38.46
C ALA A 406 -19.93 -40.99 38.26
N ARG A 407 -18.62 -41.00 38.52
CA ARG A 407 -17.76 -42.18 38.44
C ARG A 407 -17.82 -43.09 39.70
N ARG A 408 -18.46 -42.64 40.77
CA ARG A 408 -18.60 -43.41 42.03
C ARG A 408 -20.00 -44.03 42.21
N LYS A 409 -20.88 -43.87 41.24
CA LYS A 409 -22.12 -44.63 41.05
C LYS A 409 -21.93 -45.63 39.91
#